data_b8ce0495e8a9278e1a42290523dec2d6
#
_entry.id   b8ce0495e8a9278e1a42290523dec2d6
#
_cell.length_a   1.000
_cell.length_b   1.000
_cell.length_c   1.000
_cell.angle_alpha   90.00
_cell.angle_beta   90.00
_cell.angle_gamma   90.00
#
_symmetry.space_group_name_H-M   'P 1'
#
loop_
_entity.id
_entity.type
_entity.pdbx_description
1 polymer ?
#
loop_
_entity_poly.entity_id
_entity_poly.type
_entity_poly.pdbx_seq_one_letter_code
_entity_poly.pdbx_strand_id
1 'polypeptide(L)'
;MSKPFIIILAVIAVVILAVGVPNFIRARSSRAAAPCINRLRQIDAAKQQWMLEQSKTTNDTPIWSDLFPYIAPSFTNSYWTNGRPVCPEGGVYILGRIGEPPTCSLGKQDPNHHALPE
;
A
#
# COMPACT_ATOMS: atom_id res chain seq x y z
N MET A 1 -37.44 -8.18 33.58
CA MET A 1 -37.44 -7.94 32.15
C MET A 1 -38.46 -8.83 31.47
N SER A 2 -39.29 -8.28 30.62
CA SER A 2 -40.26 -9.06 29.86
C SER A 2 -39.57 -9.92 28.80
N LYS A 3 -40.11 -11.12 28.55
CA LYS A 3 -39.56 -12.02 27.51
C LYS A 3 -39.38 -11.38 26.13
N PRO A 4 -40.33 -10.53 25.65
CA PRO A 4 -40.14 -9.86 24.35
C PRO A 4 -38.95 -8.91 24.31
N PHE A 5 -38.61 -8.29 25.42
CA PHE A 5 -37.44 -7.38 25.49
C PHE A 5 -36.11 -8.14 25.32
N ILE A 6 -36.01 -9.33 25.93
CA ILE A 6 -34.83 -10.19 25.83
C ILE A 6 -34.65 -10.67 24.37
N ILE A 7 -35.76 -11.03 23.70
CA ILE A 7 -35.73 -11.46 22.30
C ILE A 7 -35.25 -10.33 21.38
N ILE A 8 -35.75 -9.12 21.60
CA ILE A 8 -35.33 -7.93 20.82
C ILE A 8 -33.84 -7.68 20.99
N LEU A 9 -33.34 -7.72 22.22
CA LEU A 9 -31.90 -7.55 22.49
C LEU A 9 -31.05 -8.62 21.82
N ALA A 10 -31.53 -9.89 21.85
CA ALA A 10 -30.83 -10.99 21.20
C ALA A 10 -30.74 -10.81 19.66
N VAL A 11 -31.84 -10.39 19.05
CA VAL A 11 -31.90 -10.12 17.60
C VAL A 11 -30.94 -8.97 17.22
N ILE A 12 -30.93 -7.89 17.99
CA ILE A 12 -30.02 -6.75 17.75
C ILE A 12 -28.56 -7.19 17.86
N ALA A 13 -28.23 -8.00 18.87
CA ALA A 13 -26.86 -8.52 19.03
C ALA A 13 -26.43 -9.38 17.83
N VAL A 14 -27.30 -10.25 17.33
CA VAL A 14 -27.02 -11.09 16.14
C VAL A 14 -26.81 -10.24 14.91
N VAL A 15 -27.63 -9.22 14.69
CA VAL A 15 -27.49 -8.30 13.55
C VAL A 15 -26.15 -7.52 13.60
N ILE A 16 -25.78 -7.01 14.78
CA ILE A 16 -24.50 -6.31 14.96
C ILE A 16 -23.32 -7.24 14.65
N LEU A 17 -23.34 -8.48 15.11
CA LEU A 17 -22.29 -9.45 14.82
C LEU A 17 -22.24 -9.82 13.35
N ALA A 18 -23.40 -10.00 12.70
CA ALA A 18 -23.47 -10.37 11.29
C ALA A 18 -22.94 -9.29 10.35
N VAL A 19 -23.09 -8.01 10.71
CA VAL A 19 -22.62 -6.86 9.90
C VAL A 19 -21.21 -6.43 10.31
N GLY A 20 -20.93 -6.40 11.61
CA GLY A 20 -19.66 -5.88 12.14
C GLY A 20 -18.47 -6.77 11.86
N VAL A 21 -18.60 -8.08 11.94
CA VAL A 21 -17.49 -9.04 11.76
C VAL A 21 -16.93 -9.03 10.33
N PRO A 22 -17.74 -9.14 9.25
CA PRO A 22 -17.24 -9.07 7.89
C PRO A 22 -16.59 -7.72 7.57
N ASN A 23 -17.15 -6.61 8.04
CA ASN A 23 -16.60 -5.28 7.83
C ASN A 23 -15.25 -5.11 8.53
N PHE A 24 -15.10 -5.65 9.73
CA PHE A 24 -13.83 -5.62 10.45
C PHE A 24 -12.74 -6.41 9.74
N ILE A 25 -13.04 -7.59 9.21
CA ILE A 25 -12.11 -8.43 8.45
C ILE A 25 -11.66 -7.70 7.17
N ARG A 26 -12.59 -7.11 6.43
CA ARG A 26 -12.26 -6.31 5.22
C ARG A 26 -11.38 -5.11 5.55
N ALA A 27 -11.69 -4.37 6.60
CA ALA A 27 -10.90 -3.22 7.04
C ALA A 27 -9.48 -3.64 7.42
N ARG A 28 -9.32 -4.77 8.07
CA ARG A 28 -8.02 -5.30 8.46
C ARG A 28 -7.17 -5.71 7.26
N SER A 29 -7.73 -6.41 6.29
CA SER A 29 -7.00 -6.79 5.06
C SER A 29 -6.64 -5.58 4.22
N SER A 30 -7.52 -4.58 4.09
CA SER A 30 -7.23 -3.33 3.41
C SER A 30 -6.11 -2.54 4.08
N ARG A 31 -6.06 -2.53 5.40
CA ARG A 31 -4.97 -1.88 6.15
C ARG A 31 -3.63 -2.57 5.95
N ALA A 32 -3.60 -3.88 5.84
CA ALA A 32 -2.36 -4.62 5.58
C ALA A 32 -1.81 -4.34 4.18
N ALA A 33 -2.67 -4.13 3.19
CA ALA A 33 -2.31 -3.86 1.80
C ALA A 33 -2.03 -2.38 1.52
N ALA A 34 -2.71 -1.45 2.19
CA ALA A 34 -2.58 -0.01 1.98
C ALA A 34 -1.13 0.51 2.10
N PRO A 35 -0.28 0.05 3.04
CA PRO A 35 1.10 0.48 3.11
C PRO A 35 1.91 0.17 1.85
N CYS A 36 1.71 -0.97 1.20
CA CYS A 36 2.41 -1.31 -0.03
C CYS A 36 2.04 -0.36 -1.17
N ILE A 37 0.75 -0.12 -1.38
CA ILE A 37 0.26 0.82 -2.40
C ILE A 37 0.74 2.24 -2.12
N ASN A 38 0.70 2.69 -0.88
CA ASN A 38 1.18 4.02 -0.49
C ASN A 38 2.68 4.19 -0.79
N ARG A 39 3.48 3.17 -0.56
CA ARG A 39 4.90 3.19 -0.91
C ARG A 39 5.11 3.24 -2.41
N LEU A 40 4.35 2.49 -3.20
CA LEU A 40 4.41 2.58 -4.66
C LEU A 40 4.11 3.99 -5.15
N ARG A 41 3.10 4.65 -4.58
CA ARG A 41 2.78 6.05 -4.92
C ARG A 41 3.91 7.01 -4.56
N GLN A 42 4.55 6.81 -3.41
CA GLN A 42 5.70 7.62 -2.99
C GLN A 42 6.91 7.41 -3.91
N ILE A 43 7.16 6.17 -4.32
CA ILE A 43 8.22 5.84 -5.27
C ILE A 43 7.93 6.49 -6.63
N ASP A 44 6.70 6.42 -7.11
CA ASP A 44 6.30 7.05 -8.37
C ASP A 44 6.46 8.57 -8.32
N ALA A 45 6.03 9.20 -7.24
CA ALA A 45 6.22 10.64 -7.03
C ALA A 45 7.70 11.02 -7.02
N ALA A 46 8.54 10.22 -6.37
CA ALA A 46 9.99 10.44 -6.35
C ALA A 46 10.61 10.31 -7.74
N LYS A 47 10.16 9.37 -8.55
CA LYS A 47 10.59 9.22 -9.94
C LYS A 47 10.27 10.47 -10.77
N GLN A 48 9.06 10.99 -10.63
CA GLN A 48 8.64 12.20 -11.32
C GLN A 48 9.46 13.42 -10.87
N GLN A 49 9.69 13.54 -9.58
CA GLN A 49 10.49 14.63 -9.03
C GLN A 49 11.95 14.58 -9.49
N TRP A 50 12.55 13.41 -9.49
CA TRP A 50 13.90 13.18 -10.01
C TRP A 50 13.99 13.56 -11.49
N MET A 51 12.99 13.16 -12.29
CA MET A 51 12.92 13.52 -13.70
C MET A 51 12.94 15.03 -13.89
N LEU A 52 12.12 15.76 -13.15
CA LEU A 52 12.01 17.22 -13.26
C LEU A 52 13.28 17.93 -12.82
N GLU A 53 13.86 17.52 -11.71
CA GLU A 53 15.06 18.17 -11.15
C GLU A 53 16.33 17.85 -11.92
N GLN A 54 16.44 16.64 -12.48
CA GLN A 54 17.63 16.21 -13.22
C GLN A 54 17.47 16.29 -14.73
N SER A 55 16.38 16.87 -15.22
CA SER A 55 16.06 17.00 -16.65
C SER A 55 16.12 15.66 -17.40
N LYS A 56 15.58 14.61 -16.77
CA LYS A 56 15.52 13.28 -17.35
C LYS A 56 14.29 13.09 -18.22
N THR A 57 14.30 12.06 -19.05
CA THR A 57 13.18 11.70 -19.92
C THR A 57 12.43 10.49 -19.40
N THR A 58 11.24 10.20 -19.97
CA THR A 58 10.44 9.03 -19.61
C THR A 58 11.12 7.70 -19.92
N ASN A 59 12.16 7.69 -20.76
CA ASN A 59 12.93 6.50 -21.08
C ASN A 59 14.09 6.23 -20.10
N ASP A 60 14.42 7.20 -19.26
CA ASP A 60 15.47 7.03 -18.27
C ASP A 60 15.00 6.13 -17.12
N THR A 61 15.91 5.27 -16.64
CA THR A 61 15.64 4.35 -15.52
C THR A 61 16.45 4.80 -14.32
N PRO A 62 15.81 5.29 -13.25
CA PRO A 62 16.51 5.64 -12.02
C PRO A 62 16.95 4.39 -11.26
N ILE A 63 17.96 4.55 -10.41
CA ILE A 63 18.35 3.55 -9.42
C ILE A 63 17.94 4.05 -8.02
N TRP A 64 17.98 3.19 -7.03
CA TRP A 64 17.53 3.55 -5.68
C TRP A 64 18.32 4.71 -5.08
N SER A 65 19.63 4.79 -5.35
CA SER A 65 20.46 5.90 -4.86
C SER A 65 20.06 7.26 -5.46
N ASP A 66 19.54 7.27 -6.68
CA ASP A 66 19.04 8.51 -7.31
C ASP A 66 17.77 9.02 -6.61
N LEU A 67 16.93 8.10 -6.18
CA LEU A 67 15.65 8.42 -5.56
C LEU A 67 15.74 8.62 -4.05
N PHE A 68 16.81 8.20 -3.42
CA PHE A 68 16.97 8.27 -1.97
C PHE A 68 16.68 9.65 -1.37
N PRO A 69 17.20 10.79 -1.93
CA PRO A 69 16.90 12.11 -1.39
C PRO A 69 15.43 12.48 -1.42
N TYR A 70 14.64 11.89 -2.31
CA TYR A 70 13.23 12.20 -2.50
C TYR A 70 12.31 11.27 -1.68
N ILE A 71 12.79 10.09 -1.33
CA ILE A 71 12.00 9.05 -0.65
C ILE A 71 12.29 9.00 0.85
N ALA A 72 13.55 9.13 1.24
CA ALA A 72 14.01 8.89 2.61
C ALA A 72 13.21 9.63 3.69
N PRO A 73 12.77 10.89 3.50
CA PRO A 73 11.97 11.58 4.50
C PRO A 73 10.59 10.97 4.72
N SER A 74 10.08 10.22 3.73
CA SER A 74 8.73 9.66 3.73
C SER A 74 8.66 8.24 4.31
N PHE A 75 9.81 7.56 4.43
CA PHE A 75 9.87 6.21 4.95
C PHE A 75 10.44 6.18 6.36
N THR A 76 9.82 5.43 7.23
CA THR A 76 10.38 5.11 8.54
C THR A 76 11.47 4.05 8.43
N ASN A 77 12.43 4.08 9.34
CA ASN A 77 13.61 3.21 9.30
C ASN A 77 13.30 1.71 9.26
N SER A 78 12.13 1.32 9.77
CA SER A 78 11.73 -0.10 9.85
C SER A 78 11.50 -0.78 8.50
N TYR A 79 11.30 0.02 7.45
CA TYR A 79 10.94 -0.50 6.12
C TYR A 79 12.01 -0.20 5.07
N TRP A 80 13.21 0.11 5.52
CA TRP A 80 14.32 0.46 4.65
C TRP A 80 15.46 -0.53 4.92
N THR A 81 15.78 -1.34 3.92
CA THR A 81 16.82 -2.37 4.05
C THR A 81 17.77 -2.28 2.85
N ASN A 82 19.07 -2.23 3.13
CA ASN A 82 20.12 -2.19 2.10
C ASN A 82 19.95 -1.06 1.07
N GLY A 83 19.47 0.12 1.51
CA GLY A 83 19.30 1.29 0.66
C GLY A 83 18.07 1.26 -0.24
N ARG A 84 17.13 0.36 0.01
CA ARG A 84 15.86 0.27 -0.72
C ARG A 84 14.68 0.01 0.20
N PRO A 85 13.49 0.51 -0.13
CA PRO A 85 12.29 0.20 0.65
C PRO A 85 11.87 -1.26 0.45
N VAL A 86 11.23 -1.82 1.46
CA VAL A 86 10.74 -3.21 1.46
C VAL A 86 9.24 -3.22 1.67
N CYS A 87 8.53 -4.05 0.93
CA CYS A 87 7.11 -4.26 1.15
C CYS A 87 6.86 -4.90 2.52
N PRO A 88 5.88 -4.41 3.32
CA PRO A 88 5.58 -4.99 4.63
C PRO A 88 5.22 -6.47 4.60
N GLU A 89 4.76 -6.96 3.45
CA GLU A 89 4.39 -8.37 3.27
C GLU A 89 5.49 -9.21 2.61
N GLY A 90 6.71 -8.67 2.51
CA GLY A 90 7.89 -9.39 2.03
C GLY A 90 8.13 -9.27 0.52
N GLY A 91 7.38 -8.42 -0.19
CA GLY A 91 7.61 -8.18 -1.61
C GLY A 91 8.81 -7.28 -1.87
N VAL A 92 9.28 -7.29 -3.10
CA VAL A 92 10.36 -6.43 -3.59
C VAL A 92 9.81 -5.41 -4.56
N TYR A 93 10.20 -4.14 -4.40
CA TYR A 93 9.82 -3.07 -5.32
C TYR A 93 10.73 -3.03 -6.52
N ILE A 94 10.14 -2.80 -7.70
CA ILE A 94 10.84 -2.65 -8.97
C ILE A 94 10.54 -1.25 -9.49
N LEU A 95 11.59 -0.46 -9.76
CA LEU A 95 11.44 0.93 -10.20
C LEU A 95 10.90 1.05 -11.62
N GLY A 96 11.46 0.30 -12.57
CA GLY A 96 11.17 0.49 -13.97
C GLY A 96 11.63 1.86 -14.50
N ARG A 97 11.28 2.16 -15.74
CA ARG A 97 11.55 3.48 -16.35
C ARG A 97 10.60 4.52 -15.75
N ILE A 98 10.93 5.81 -15.96
CA ILE A 98 10.08 6.90 -15.48
C ILE A 98 8.66 6.84 -16.08
N GLY A 99 8.55 6.47 -17.36
CA GLY A 99 7.26 6.33 -18.02
C GLY A 99 6.45 5.09 -17.59
N GLU A 100 7.02 4.22 -16.77
CA GLU A 100 6.36 3.03 -16.24
C GLU A 100 6.10 3.19 -14.75
N PRO A 101 4.94 2.77 -14.22
CA PRO A 101 4.70 2.80 -12.78
C PRO A 101 5.62 1.82 -12.05
N PRO A 102 6.05 2.13 -10.81
CA PRO A 102 6.77 1.16 -10.01
C PRO A 102 5.86 -0.01 -9.65
N THR A 103 6.45 -1.18 -9.48
CA THR A 103 5.70 -2.41 -9.18
C THR A 103 6.25 -3.11 -7.93
N CYS A 104 5.40 -3.89 -7.29
CA CYS A 104 5.77 -4.81 -6.23
C CYS A 104 5.74 -6.24 -6.76
N SER A 105 6.68 -7.08 -6.34
CA SER A 105 6.75 -8.47 -6.77
C SER A 105 5.48 -9.26 -6.44
N LEU A 106 4.72 -8.85 -5.43
CA LEU A 106 3.44 -9.44 -5.06
C LEU A 106 2.26 -8.93 -5.89
N GLY A 107 2.47 -7.92 -6.74
CA GLY A 107 1.41 -7.33 -7.55
C GLY A 107 0.84 -8.28 -8.60
N LYS A 108 1.58 -9.29 -9.03
CA LYS A 108 1.07 -10.32 -9.95
C LYS A 108 0.10 -11.28 -9.27
N GLN A 109 0.29 -11.52 -7.97
CA GLN A 109 -0.56 -12.42 -7.18
C GLN A 109 -1.78 -11.70 -6.63
N ASP A 110 -1.62 -10.44 -6.26
CA ASP A 110 -2.69 -9.62 -5.70
C ASP A 110 -2.60 -8.17 -6.23
N PRO A 111 -3.05 -7.93 -7.47
CA PRO A 111 -2.94 -6.61 -8.09
C PRO A 111 -3.78 -5.54 -7.38
N ASN A 112 -4.82 -5.91 -6.67
CA ASN A 112 -5.65 -4.95 -5.94
C ASN A 112 -4.95 -4.34 -4.72
N HIS A 113 -3.96 -5.03 -4.18
CA HIS A 113 -3.30 -4.65 -2.94
C HIS A 113 -1.82 -4.29 -3.13
N HIS A 114 -1.20 -4.74 -4.21
CA HIS A 114 0.24 -4.59 -4.44
C HIS A 114 0.58 -3.96 -5.79
N ALA A 115 -0.38 -3.36 -6.47
CA ALA A 115 -0.15 -2.65 -7.72
C ALA A 115 -0.84 -1.30 -7.70
N LEU A 116 -0.25 -0.30 -8.37
CA LEU A 116 -0.91 0.97 -8.56
C LEU A 116 -2.07 0.81 -9.54
N PRO A 117 -3.20 1.48 -9.29
CA PRO A 117 -4.29 1.53 -10.26
C PRO A 117 -3.82 2.27 -11.52
N GLU A 118 -4.21 1.76 -12.67
CA GLU A 118 -3.96 2.40 -13.97
C GLU A 118 -4.79 3.67 -14.14
#